data_1e02eaf28a2a14ebe9bbdfd8b9e8d18c
#
_entry.id   1e02eaf28a2a14ebe9bbdfd8b9e8d18c
#
_cell.length_a   1.000
_cell.length_b   1.000
_cell.length_c   1.000
_cell.angle_alpha   90.00
_cell.angle_beta   90.00
_cell.angle_gamma   90.00
#
_symmetry.space_group_name_H-M   'P 1'
#
loop_
_entity.id
_entity.type
_entity.pdbx_description
1 polymer ?
#
loop_
_entity_poly.entity_id
_entity_poly.type
_entity_poly.pdbx_seq_one_letter_code
_entity_poly.pdbx_strand_id
1 'polypeptide(L)'
;MILLIDNYDSFVFNVEQYVKELTNEEVRCVRNDKITLEEIKKLNPSKIILSPGPKHPKDSGVCLEILEADLGVPVLGICLGHQAIGLSFGAKIKRLDDPLHGKTSFINVKNKEPLFAGLPERFEVMRYHSLYVDELPASLSADAVSDDGVVMALSVKDKPIFGIQFHPESYFTQYGKKIVENFVNYKTKDEVKEPKIRSLKPYLIKLQENIPLDDSDFEQICEIIASKEYEIVQLSALLVLISEKSLYPKSLAALAKNILKYSQTYRDDTPMIDLCGTGGDGFKTINISTTVAFILASLGIKVAKHGNKAVSSKSGSSDVLEILGVKSEKSLAKQRENLASKNLAFFHAPFFHPLVGEVREVRQRLGIRTVFNVLGPLLNPNLNLTNQLVGVYHKPVLKLYAQTLKILGRKHALVVRGDDGLDEITLCSETSVVELKNGEIFEYSITPEQFGFKRALHSDIEGGTPEENAKTLIRTLKGEEQGAKFDIVVFNAMFALYAADGAKSPDEAKKIVLEAINSGKAYKFYEEFIKA
;
A
#
# COMPACT_ATOMS: atom_id res chain seq x y z
N MET A 1 8.08 19.58 -2.00
CA MET A 1 7.50 20.21 -3.22
C MET A 1 8.62 20.44 -4.23
N ILE A 2 8.41 20.06 -5.51
CA ILE A 2 9.34 20.33 -6.62
C ILE A 2 8.88 21.61 -7.36
N LEU A 3 9.78 22.56 -7.53
CA LEU A 3 9.51 23.82 -8.23
C LEU A 3 10.04 23.75 -9.67
N LEU A 4 9.15 23.97 -10.64
CA LEU A 4 9.51 24.08 -12.07
C LEU A 4 9.43 25.55 -12.49
N ILE A 5 10.54 26.12 -12.93
CA ILE A 5 10.61 27.48 -13.47
C ILE A 5 10.39 27.43 -14.97
N ASP A 6 9.29 28.02 -15.43
CA ASP A 6 8.90 28.10 -16.84
C ASP A 6 9.59 29.29 -17.52
N ASN A 7 10.48 28.99 -18.44
CA ASN A 7 11.15 30.00 -19.29
C ASN A 7 10.36 30.30 -20.58
N TYR A 8 9.02 30.22 -20.54
CA TYR A 8 8.13 30.42 -21.69
C TYR A 8 8.32 29.36 -22.78
N ASP A 9 8.55 28.10 -22.35
CA ASP A 9 8.68 27.00 -23.27
C ASP A 9 7.34 26.35 -23.59
N SER A 10 7.14 25.95 -24.86
CA SER A 10 5.91 25.33 -25.33
C SER A 10 5.71 23.91 -24.78
N PHE A 11 6.77 23.25 -24.33
CA PHE A 11 6.77 21.86 -23.85
C PHE A 11 6.95 21.73 -22.33
N VAL A 12 6.96 22.84 -21.59
CA VAL A 12 7.15 22.83 -20.13
C VAL A 12 6.14 21.93 -19.41
N PHE A 13 4.90 21.88 -19.88
CA PHE A 13 3.86 21.03 -19.30
C PHE A 13 4.11 19.53 -19.49
N ASN A 14 4.86 19.13 -20.52
CA ASN A 14 5.29 17.74 -20.69
C ASN A 14 6.34 17.37 -19.64
N VAL A 15 7.27 18.29 -19.32
CA VAL A 15 8.22 18.11 -18.22
C VAL A 15 7.48 18.03 -16.89
N GLU A 16 6.53 18.95 -16.65
CA GLU A 16 5.69 18.94 -15.44
C GLU A 16 4.94 17.60 -15.28
N GLN A 17 4.35 17.10 -16.37
CA GLN A 17 3.65 15.82 -16.37
C GLN A 17 4.58 14.65 -16.02
N TYR A 18 5.77 14.59 -16.62
CA TYR A 18 6.75 13.55 -16.27
C TYR A 18 7.10 13.58 -14.79
N VAL A 19 7.35 14.79 -14.24
CA VAL A 19 7.68 14.93 -12.82
C VAL A 19 6.51 14.49 -11.93
N LYS A 20 5.27 14.89 -12.25
CA LYS A 20 4.05 14.48 -11.50
C LYS A 20 3.82 12.98 -11.52
N GLU A 21 4.16 12.30 -12.60
CA GLU A 21 4.06 10.82 -12.69
C GLU A 21 5.13 10.09 -11.86
N LEU A 22 6.24 10.75 -11.55
CA LEU A 22 7.41 10.16 -10.91
C LEU A 22 7.51 10.45 -9.40
N THR A 23 6.65 11.33 -8.87
CA THR A 23 6.68 11.70 -7.46
C THR A 23 5.28 11.87 -6.87
N ASN A 24 5.17 11.69 -5.54
CA ASN A 24 3.99 12.06 -4.77
C ASN A 24 4.10 13.49 -4.18
N GLU A 25 5.21 14.20 -4.41
CA GLU A 25 5.37 15.58 -3.98
C GLU A 25 4.49 16.51 -4.81
N GLU A 26 4.09 17.63 -4.23
CA GLU A 26 3.48 18.73 -4.97
C GLU A 26 4.48 19.23 -6.03
N VAL A 27 4.01 19.39 -7.27
CA VAL A 27 4.78 19.97 -8.38
C VAL A 27 4.14 21.30 -8.75
N ARG A 28 4.89 22.38 -8.61
CA ARG A 28 4.44 23.75 -8.90
C ARG A 28 5.22 24.34 -10.05
N CYS A 29 4.54 24.70 -11.15
CA CYS A 29 5.12 25.38 -12.31
C CYS A 29 4.83 26.88 -12.21
N VAL A 30 5.89 27.72 -12.32
CA VAL A 30 5.77 29.18 -12.25
C VAL A 30 6.70 29.83 -13.29
N ARG A 31 6.23 30.87 -13.99
CA ARG A 31 7.03 31.61 -14.96
C ARG A 31 8.20 32.32 -14.30
N ASN A 32 9.33 32.38 -15.00
CA ASN A 32 10.60 32.94 -14.53
C ASN A 32 10.54 34.46 -14.18
N ASP A 33 9.51 35.18 -14.64
CA ASP A 33 9.25 36.58 -14.35
C ASP A 33 8.08 36.80 -13.37
N LYS A 34 7.49 35.75 -12.84
CA LYS A 34 6.31 35.77 -11.94
C LYS A 34 6.63 35.25 -10.54
N ILE A 35 7.88 35.04 -10.22
CA ILE A 35 8.35 34.62 -8.91
C ILE A 35 9.71 35.27 -8.63
N THR A 36 9.93 35.68 -7.41
CA THR A 36 11.20 36.26 -6.94
C THR A 36 12.01 35.23 -6.17
N LEU A 37 13.33 35.44 -6.06
CA LEU A 37 14.22 34.57 -5.27
C LEU A 37 13.76 34.47 -3.79
N GLU A 38 13.26 35.58 -3.20
CA GLU A 38 12.78 35.60 -1.83
C GLU A 38 11.50 34.75 -1.64
N GLU A 39 10.63 34.74 -2.63
CA GLU A 39 9.46 33.84 -2.62
C GLU A 39 9.88 32.38 -2.76
N ILE A 40 10.86 32.07 -3.61
CA ILE A 40 11.41 30.72 -3.75
C ILE A 40 12.04 30.24 -2.44
N LYS A 41 12.80 31.07 -1.75
CA LYS A 41 13.35 30.76 -0.42
C LYS A 41 12.25 30.46 0.60
N LYS A 42 11.15 31.22 0.60
CA LYS A 42 9.99 30.97 1.48
C LYS A 42 9.24 29.68 1.13
N LEU A 43 9.15 29.33 -0.13
CA LEU A 43 8.53 28.08 -0.59
C LEU A 43 9.36 26.86 -0.17
N ASN A 44 10.66 27.02 0.06
CA ASN A 44 11.59 25.97 0.47
C ASN A 44 11.44 24.67 -0.36
N PRO A 45 11.62 24.72 -1.69
CA PRO A 45 11.42 23.55 -2.54
C PRO A 45 12.44 22.46 -2.23
N SER A 46 12.04 21.20 -2.36
CA SER A 46 12.94 20.03 -2.26
C SER A 46 13.87 19.92 -3.46
N LYS A 47 13.43 20.37 -4.63
CA LYS A 47 14.17 20.39 -5.90
C LYS A 47 13.69 21.51 -6.78
N ILE A 48 14.57 21.97 -7.71
CA ILE A 48 14.22 22.98 -8.71
C ILE A 48 14.55 22.44 -10.11
N ILE A 49 13.64 22.65 -11.06
CA ILE A 49 13.86 22.38 -12.49
C ILE A 49 13.77 23.68 -13.25
N LEU A 50 14.81 24.01 -14.01
CA LEU A 50 14.83 25.15 -14.92
C LEU A 50 14.49 24.67 -16.32
N SER A 51 13.34 25.07 -16.86
CA SER A 51 12.79 24.57 -18.11
C SER A 51 13.62 24.98 -19.35
N PRO A 52 13.37 24.34 -20.49
CA PRO A 52 13.72 24.91 -21.79
C PRO A 52 13.11 26.31 -21.98
N GLY A 53 13.51 27.00 -23.03
CA GLY A 53 12.91 28.27 -23.36
C GLY A 53 13.58 28.95 -24.57
N PRO A 54 12.94 29.95 -25.16
CA PRO A 54 13.53 30.76 -26.20
C PRO A 54 14.56 31.76 -25.62
N LYS A 55 15.29 32.45 -26.50
CA LYS A 55 16.24 33.51 -26.16
C LYS A 55 17.59 33.02 -25.65
N HIS A 56 18.35 33.96 -25.09
CA HIS A 56 19.67 33.73 -24.51
C HIS A 56 19.56 33.43 -23.00
N PRO A 57 20.42 32.60 -22.44
CA PRO A 57 20.37 32.29 -21.01
C PRO A 57 20.52 33.51 -20.09
N LYS A 58 21.12 34.62 -20.56
CA LYS A 58 21.12 35.90 -19.83
C LYS A 58 19.71 36.48 -19.57
N ASP A 59 18.74 36.07 -20.38
CA ASP A 59 17.35 36.54 -20.32
C ASP A 59 16.46 35.58 -19.57
N SER A 60 17.03 34.60 -18.83
CA SER A 60 16.27 33.57 -18.12
C SER A 60 15.71 34.04 -16.76
N GLY A 61 15.78 35.34 -16.46
CA GLY A 61 15.16 35.92 -15.27
C GLY A 61 15.69 35.31 -13.96
N VAL A 62 14.78 34.92 -13.08
CA VAL A 62 15.10 34.36 -11.74
C VAL A 62 16.00 33.10 -11.78
N CYS A 63 16.14 32.44 -12.93
CA CYS A 63 17.02 31.25 -13.04
C CYS A 63 18.47 31.55 -12.69
N LEU A 64 19.00 32.71 -13.12
CA LEU A 64 20.36 33.10 -12.79
C LEU A 64 20.50 33.43 -11.29
N GLU A 65 19.52 34.13 -10.72
CA GLU A 65 19.50 34.42 -9.28
C GLU A 65 19.46 33.16 -8.41
N ILE A 66 18.69 32.13 -8.83
CA ILE A 66 18.65 30.82 -8.16
C ILE A 66 20.04 30.17 -8.14
N LEU A 67 20.73 30.18 -9.28
CA LEU A 67 22.04 29.55 -9.44
C LEU A 67 23.14 30.28 -8.66
N GLU A 68 23.07 31.62 -8.61
CA GLU A 68 24.01 32.47 -7.85
C GLU A 68 23.76 32.36 -6.33
N ALA A 69 22.50 32.23 -5.92
CA ALA A 69 22.13 32.19 -4.49
C ALA A 69 22.52 30.89 -3.78
N ASP A 70 22.84 29.82 -4.52
CA ASP A 70 23.18 28.50 -4.00
C ASP A 70 22.28 28.03 -2.85
N LEU A 71 21.04 27.72 -3.19
CA LEU A 71 20.00 27.36 -2.21
C LEU A 71 20.25 25.99 -1.53
N GLY A 72 21.31 25.27 -1.90
CA GLY A 72 21.63 23.95 -1.35
C GLY A 72 20.67 22.82 -1.78
N VAL A 73 19.71 23.11 -2.66
CA VAL A 73 18.75 22.12 -3.17
C VAL A 73 19.18 21.62 -4.56
N PRO A 74 18.83 20.37 -4.95
CA PRO A 74 19.12 19.86 -6.27
C PRO A 74 18.46 20.70 -7.38
N VAL A 75 19.24 21.02 -8.43
CA VAL A 75 18.78 21.78 -9.58
C VAL A 75 19.03 21.00 -10.87
N LEU A 76 18.02 20.87 -11.72
CA LEU A 76 18.14 20.36 -13.10
C LEU A 76 17.81 21.46 -14.10
N GLY A 77 18.77 21.81 -14.95
CA GLY A 77 18.55 22.71 -16.09
C GLY A 77 18.35 21.93 -17.38
N ILE A 78 17.28 22.23 -18.12
CA ILE A 78 16.97 21.61 -19.41
C ILE A 78 17.11 22.65 -20.51
N CYS A 79 17.87 22.38 -21.58
CA CYS A 79 18.12 23.22 -22.73
C CYS A 79 18.56 24.64 -22.32
N LEU A 80 17.66 25.64 -22.28
CA LEU A 80 17.97 26.99 -21.79
C LEU A 80 18.45 26.95 -20.32
N GLY A 81 17.83 26.14 -19.47
CA GLY A 81 18.27 25.94 -18.08
C GLY A 81 19.68 25.38 -17.96
N HIS A 82 20.06 24.43 -18.83
CA HIS A 82 21.43 23.93 -18.94
C HIS A 82 22.43 25.05 -19.33
N GLN A 83 22.04 25.88 -20.30
CA GLN A 83 22.86 27.01 -20.73
C GLN A 83 22.99 28.08 -19.63
N ALA A 84 21.94 28.32 -18.86
CA ALA A 84 21.97 29.21 -17.69
C ALA A 84 22.95 28.69 -16.63
N ILE A 85 22.96 27.37 -16.35
CA ILE A 85 23.95 26.75 -15.46
C ILE A 85 25.38 26.98 -16.02
N GLY A 86 25.63 26.65 -17.29
CA GLY A 86 26.93 26.86 -17.90
C GLY A 86 27.41 28.32 -17.75
N LEU A 87 26.53 29.28 -18.06
CA LEU A 87 26.82 30.69 -17.94
C LEU A 87 27.14 31.16 -16.52
N SER A 88 26.28 30.75 -15.52
CA SER A 88 26.45 31.17 -14.13
C SER A 88 27.74 30.62 -13.51
N PHE A 89 28.22 29.49 -14.01
CA PHE A 89 29.48 28.87 -13.53
C PHE A 89 30.69 29.17 -14.43
N GLY A 90 30.59 30.13 -15.35
CA GLY A 90 31.70 30.70 -16.07
C GLY A 90 32.05 30.06 -17.42
N ALA A 91 31.20 29.17 -17.94
CA ALA A 91 31.36 28.67 -19.30
C ALA A 91 30.93 29.71 -20.35
N LYS A 92 31.41 29.55 -21.58
CA LYS A 92 30.94 30.41 -22.70
C LYS A 92 29.72 29.82 -23.39
N ILE A 93 28.84 30.70 -23.82
CA ILE A 93 27.70 30.35 -24.68
C ILE A 93 28.06 30.69 -26.11
N LYS A 94 28.11 29.67 -26.96
CA LYS A 94 28.38 29.79 -28.39
C LYS A 94 27.15 29.45 -29.21
N ARG A 95 27.17 29.82 -30.49
CA ARG A 95 26.13 29.51 -31.46
C ARG A 95 26.62 28.42 -32.40
N LEU A 96 25.74 27.46 -32.70
CA LEU A 96 25.98 26.46 -33.74
C LEU A 96 25.96 27.13 -35.13
N ASP A 97 26.83 26.71 -36.02
CA ASP A 97 26.80 27.14 -37.42
C ASP A 97 25.49 26.72 -38.09
N ASP A 98 25.05 25.47 -37.84
CA ASP A 98 23.77 24.92 -38.26
C ASP A 98 22.85 24.69 -37.06
N PRO A 99 21.82 25.54 -36.83
CA PRO A 99 20.87 25.32 -35.74
C PRO A 99 20.11 24.02 -35.87
N LEU A 100 20.02 23.28 -34.76
CA LEU A 100 19.32 21.99 -34.71
C LEU A 100 17.91 22.20 -34.15
N HIS A 101 16.90 21.97 -34.99
CA HIS A 101 15.49 22.08 -34.62
C HIS A 101 14.77 20.77 -34.98
N GLY A 102 14.37 19.98 -34.01
CA GLY A 102 13.68 18.72 -34.25
C GLY A 102 14.56 17.64 -34.89
N LYS A 103 15.86 17.64 -34.59
CA LYS A 103 16.81 16.61 -35.08
C LYS A 103 17.33 15.80 -33.91
N THR A 104 17.46 14.49 -34.15
CA THR A 104 18.09 13.61 -33.19
C THR A 104 19.61 13.60 -33.35
N SER A 105 20.31 13.30 -32.27
CA SER A 105 21.77 13.08 -32.26
C SER A 105 22.13 12.04 -31.22
N PHE A 106 23.16 11.25 -31.48
CA PHE A 106 23.73 10.38 -30.45
C PHE A 106 24.54 11.19 -29.45
N ILE A 107 24.40 10.81 -28.18
CA ILE A 107 25.26 11.29 -27.10
C ILE A 107 26.11 10.16 -26.57
N ASN A 108 27.32 10.49 -26.13
CA ASN A 108 28.27 9.61 -25.47
C ASN A 108 28.37 10.05 -24.01
N VAL A 109 27.88 9.22 -23.09
CA VAL A 109 27.87 9.48 -21.65
C VAL A 109 29.28 9.20 -21.10
N LYS A 110 29.87 10.20 -20.46
CA LYS A 110 31.19 10.12 -19.82
C LYS A 110 31.09 9.89 -18.31
N ASN A 111 30.06 10.47 -17.69
CA ASN A 111 29.75 10.28 -16.27
C ASN A 111 28.29 9.82 -16.13
N LYS A 112 28.09 8.64 -15.53
CA LYS A 112 26.76 8.06 -15.38
C LYS A 112 25.99 8.60 -14.16
N GLU A 113 26.70 9.03 -13.14
CA GLU A 113 26.08 9.48 -11.89
C GLU A 113 25.84 11.00 -11.87
N PRO A 114 24.67 11.45 -11.37
CA PRO A 114 23.51 10.60 -11.04
C PRO A 114 22.49 10.45 -12.18
N LEU A 115 22.50 11.35 -13.20
CA LEU A 115 21.43 11.45 -14.19
C LEU A 115 21.32 10.24 -15.12
N PHE A 116 22.45 9.63 -15.45
CA PHE A 116 22.54 8.52 -16.40
C PHE A 116 22.72 7.16 -15.73
N ALA A 117 22.47 7.07 -14.42
CA ALA A 117 22.52 5.82 -13.68
C ALA A 117 21.60 4.77 -14.30
N GLY A 118 22.14 3.57 -14.58
CA GLY A 118 21.40 2.46 -15.19
C GLY A 118 21.15 2.59 -16.68
N LEU A 119 21.71 3.62 -17.36
CA LEU A 119 21.53 3.84 -18.81
C LEU A 119 22.75 3.37 -19.62
N PRO A 120 22.56 3.08 -20.94
CA PRO A 120 23.66 2.82 -21.86
C PRO A 120 24.63 4.01 -21.95
N GLU A 121 25.87 3.72 -22.39
CA GLU A 121 26.88 4.77 -22.60
C GLU A 121 26.61 5.61 -23.85
N ARG A 122 25.80 5.11 -24.79
CA ARG A 122 25.47 5.81 -26.01
C ARG A 122 24.00 5.58 -26.35
N PHE A 123 23.27 6.68 -26.59
CA PHE A 123 21.87 6.64 -27.00
C PHE A 123 21.47 7.95 -27.73
N GLU A 124 20.30 7.93 -28.35
CA GLU A 124 19.81 9.00 -29.19
C GLU A 124 18.90 9.96 -28.41
N VAL A 125 19.08 11.29 -28.62
CA VAL A 125 18.34 12.35 -27.95
C VAL A 125 17.85 13.40 -28.94
N MET A 126 16.75 14.10 -28.63
CA MET A 126 16.17 15.16 -29.44
C MET A 126 16.75 16.53 -29.09
N ARG A 127 17.13 17.28 -30.10
CA ARG A 127 17.72 18.64 -29.99
C ARG A 127 16.83 19.69 -30.60
N TYR A 128 16.66 20.82 -29.89
CA TYR A 128 15.95 22.03 -30.32
C TYR A 128 16.71 23.29 -29.92
N HIS A 129 18.00 23.40 -30.30
CA HIS A 129 18.82 24.53 -29.87
C HIS A 129 19.74 25.08 -30.97
N SER A 130 20.02 26.38 -30.90
CA SER A 130 21.03 27.06 -31.68
C SER A 130 22.21 27.52 -30.83
N LEU A 131 22.03 27.62 -29.53
CA LEU A 131 23.08 27.94 -28.56
C LEU A 131 23.54 26.70 -27.82
N TYR A 132 24.80 26.67 -27.39
CA TYR A 132 25.35 25.57 -26.62
C TYR A 132 26.45 26.09 -25.67
N VAL A 133 26.73 25.29 -24.64
CA VAL A 133 27.77 25.55 -23.65
C VAL A 133 29.11 25.06 -24.18
N ASP A 134 30.14 25.93 -24.14
CA ASP A 134 31.50 25.62 -24.54
C ASP A 134 32.53 26.19 -23.52
N GLU A 135 33.77 25.84 -23.65
CA GLU A 135 34.86 26.30 -22.81
C GLU A 135 34.55 26.15 -21.31
N LEU A 136 34.32 24.89 -20.90
CA LEU A 136 33.98 24.58 -19.51
C LEU A 136 35.12 24.90 -18.55
N PRO A 137 34.88 25.73 -17.51
CA PRO A 137 35.87 25.94 -16.45
C PRO A 137 36.02 24.70 -15.56
N ALA A 138 37.02 24.71 -14.69
CA ALA A 138 37.32 23.58 -13.81
C ALA A 138 36.19 23.25 -12.81
N SER A 139 35.26 24.17 -12.56
CA SER A 139 34.07 24.01 -11.72
C SER A 139 32.98 23.16 -12.37
N LEU A 140 33.04 22.93 -13.67
CA LEU A 140 32.07 22.16 -14.43
C LEU A 140 32.65 20.85 -14.96
N SER A 141 31.84 19.83 -15.07
CA SER A 141 32.15 18.56 -15.71
C SER A 141 31.25 18.35 -16.92
N ALA A 142 31.81 17.89 -18.05
CA ALA A 142 31.03 17.42 -19.19
C ALA A 142 30.64 15.96 -18.96
N ASP A 143 29.38 15.70 -18.62
CA ASP A 143 28.88 14.36 -18.30
C ASP A 143 28.43 13.58 -19.53
N ALA A 144 28.02 14.27 -20.61
CA ALA A 144 27.75 13.66 -21.92
C ALA A 144 28.11 14.64 -23.05
N VAL A 145 28.54 14.09 -24.18
CA VAL A 145 28.93 14.88 -25.37
C VAL A 145 28.34 14.22 -26.61
N SER A 146 27.83 15.01 -27.55
CA SER A 146 27.35 14.51 -28.83
C SER A 146 28.49 14.19 -29.81
N ASP A 147 28.19 13.49 -30.89
CA ASP A 147 29.19 13.11 -31.90
C ASP A 147 29.79 14.36 -32.61
N ASP A 148 29.08 15.49 -32.66
CA ASP A 148 29.54 16.77 -33.14
C ASP A 148 30.32 17.62 -32.10
N GLY A 149 30.63 17.03 -30.92
CA GLY A 149 31.44 17.63 -29.88
C GLY A 149 30.76 18.58 -28.93
N VAL A 150 29.44 18.76 -29.04
CA VAL A 150 28.66 19.64 -28.15
C VAL A 150 28.47 18.99 -26.79
N VAL A 151 28.62 19.77 -25.71
CA VAL A 151 28.32 19.34 -24.34
C VAL A 151 26.82 19.17 -24.19
N MET A 152 26.38 17.92 -24.05
CA MET A 152 24.97 17.54 -23.99
C MET A 152 24.46 17.32 -22.57
N ALA A 153 25.38 17.14 -21.62
CA ALA A 153 25.09 17.18 -20.20
C ALA A 153 26.29 17.70 -19.43
N LEU A 154 26.01 18.42 -18.36
CA LEU A 154 27.04 18.90 -17.43
C LEU A 154 26.59 18.78 -15.98
N SER A 155 27.56 18.76 -15.07
CA SER A 155 27.35 18.90 -13.63
C SER A 155 28.28 19.94 -13.04
N VAL A 156 27.83 20.58 -11.96
CA VAL A 156 28.67 21.47 -11.15
C VAL A 156 29.38 20.65 -10.09
N LYS A 157 30.71 20.74 -10.00
CA LYS A 157 31.48 19.99 -9.00
C LYS A 157 31.10 20.42 -7.59
N ASP A 158 30.94 19.43 -6.72
CA ASP A 158 30.62 19.61 -5.30
C ASP A 158 29.25 20.27 -5.02
N LYS A 159 28.39 20.42 -6.05
CA LYS A 159 27.02 20.93 -5.91
C LYS A 159 26.01 20.01 -6.60
N PRO A 160 24.80 19.88 -6.09
CA PRO A 160 23.75 19.05 -6.71
C PRO A 160 23.07 19.77 -7.88
N ILE A 161 23.87 20.30 -8.81
CA ILE A 161 23.38 21.09 -9.95
C ILE A 161 23.78 20.39 -11.24
N PHE A 162 22.78 20.05 -12.06
CA PHE A 162 22.91 19.26 -13.27
C PHE A 162 22.23 19.94 -14.43
N GLY A 163 22.76 19.78 -15.64
CA GLY A 163 22.16 20.34 -16.84
C GLY A 163 22.19 19.35 -18.00
N ILE A 164 21.12 19.32 -18.79
CA ILE A 164 21.02 18.57 -20.04
C ILE A 164 20.61 19.52 -21.18
N GLN A 165 21.33 19.46 -22.31
CA GLN A 165 21.07 20.34 -23.46
C GLN A 165 19.90 19.86 -24.31
N PHE A 166 19.58 18.58 -24.29
CA PHE A 166 18.50 17.94 -25.03
C PHE A 166 17.17 17.98 -24.26
N HIS A 167 16.10 17.61 -24.95
CA HIS A 167 14.74 17.62 -24.41
C HIS A 167 14.33 16.22 -23.94
N PRO A 168 14.32 15.94 -22.64
CA PRO A 168 13.97 14.62 -22.10
C PRO A 168 12.48 14.28 -22.26
N GLU A 169 11.62 15.31 -22.38
CA GLU A 169 10.18 15.19 -22.59
C GLU A 169 9.80 14.82 -24.02
N SER A 170 10.74 14.89 -24.96
CA SER A 170 10.48 14.56 -26.36
C SER A 170 10.35 13.05 -26.56
N TYR A 171 9.35 12.65 -27.35
CA TYR A 171 9.12 11.24 -27.73
C TYR A 171 10.35 10.58 -28.37
N PHE A 172 11.16 11.33 -29.10
CA PHE A 172 12.37 10.83 -29.78
C PHE A 172 13.61 10.82 -28.89
N THR A 173 13.52 11.26 -27.65
CA THR A 173 14.62 11.11 -26.68
C THR A 173 14.53 9.74 -26.01
N GLN A 174 15.49 8.87 -26.32
CA GLN A 174 15.60 7.59 -25.62
C GLN A 174 15.91 7.84 -24.14
N TYR A 175 15.25 7.09 -23.27
CA TYR A 175 15.43 7.15 -21.82
C TYR A 175 15.12 8.50 -21.15
N GLY A 176 14.45 9.46 -21.83
CA GLY A 176 14.20 10.80 -21.29
C GLY A 176 13.48 10.77 -19.94
N LYS A 177 12.42 9.97 -19.82
CA LYS A 177 11.70 9.78 -18.55
C LYS A 177 12.58 9.21 -17.44
N LYS A 178 13.50 8.28 -17.77
CA LYS A 178 14.43 7.68 -16.79
C LYS A 178 15.45 8.69 -16.27
N ILE A 179 15.91 9.62 -17.11
CA ILE A 179 16.80 10.71 -16.72
C ILE A 179 16.10 11.64 -15.71
N VAL A 180 14.86 12.01 -16.01
CA VAL A 180 14.05 12.82 -15.08
C VAL A 180 13.77 12.06 -13.78
N GLU A 181 13.47 10.74 -13.84
CA GLU A 181 13.31 9.87 -12.67
C GLU A 181 14.56 9.84 -11.80
N ASN A 182 15.74 9.70 -12.40
CA ASN A 182 17.00 9.70 -11.68
C ASN A 182 17.23 11.03 -10.95
N PHE A 183 16.85 12.18 -11.55
CA PHE A 183 16.91 13.47 -10.87
C PHE A 183 15.85 13.59 -9.76
N VAL A 184 14.62 13.20 -10.00
CA VAL A 184 13.53 13.25 -9.00
C VAL A 184 13.89 12.42 -7.77
N ASN A 185 14.55 11.27 -7.97
CA ASN A 185 14.99 10.37 -6.89
C ASN A 185 16.38 10.72 -6.32
N TYR A 186 17.08 11.70 -6.90
CA TYR A 186 18.39 12.11 -6.40
C TYR A 186 18.28 12.69 -4.99
N LYS A 187 19.21 12.26 -4.12
CA LYS A 187 19.37 12.76 -2.74
C LYS A 187 20.76 13.38 -2.59
N THR A 188 20.82 14.52 -1.95
CA THR A 188 22.12 15.12 -1.60
C THR A 188 22.88 14.26 -0.58
N LYS A 189 24.19 14.42 -0.48
CA LYS A 189 25.01 13.68 0.49
C LYS A 189 24.54 13.89 1.94
N ASP A 190 24.00 15.06 2.24
CA ASP A 190 23.43 15.38 3.56
C ASP A 190 22.07 14.72 3.80
N GLU A 191 21.32 14.40 2.72
CA GLU A 191 20.09 13.63 2.79
C GLU A 191 20.31 12.13 2.77
N VAL A 192 21.44 11.66 2.26
CA VAL A 192 21.93 10.29 2.42
C VAL A 192 22.58 10.18 3.80
N LYS A 193 21.76 10.27 4.85
CA LYS A 193 22.15 9.59 6.09
C LYS A 193 22.22 8.12 5.74
N GLU A 194 23.41 7.51 5.84
CA GLU A 194 23.48 6.04 5.84
C GLU A 194 22.38 5.57 6.80
N PRO A 195 21.44 4.73 6.34
CA PRO A 195 20.39 4.27 7.23
C PRO A 195 21.08 3.65 8.44
N LYS A 196 20.80 4.17 9.63
CA LYS A 196 21.35 3.63 10.87
C LYS A 196 20.79 2.23 11.03
N ILE A 197 21.50 1.26 10.47
CA ILE A 197 21.06 -0.13 10.51
C ILE A 197 21.13 -0.63 11.95
N ARG A 198 19.97 -0.95 12.49
CA ARG A 198 19.82 -1.57 13.80
C ARG A 198 19.82 -3.08 13.62
N SER A 199 20.61 -3.77 14.43
CA SER A 199 20.76 -5.22 14.30
C SER A 199 19.57 -5.97 14.90
N LEU A 200 19.01 -6.90 14.11
CA LEU A 200 18.00 -7.86 14.58
C LEU A 200 18.63 -9.14 15.16
N LYS A 201 19.97 -9.26 15.18
CA LYS A 201 20.69 -10.44 15.70
C LYS A 201 20.29 -10.85 17.13
N PRO A 202 20.09 -9.93 18.10
CA PRO A 202 19.70 -10.36 19.46
C PRO A 202 18.43 -11.21 19.49
N TYR A 203 17.43 -10.85 18.66
CA TYR A 203 16.17 -11.58 18.59
C TYR A 203 16.31 -12.91 17.82
N LEU A 204 17.17 -12.93 16.79
CA LEU A 204 17.50 -14.17 16.08
C LEU A 204 18.16 -15.20 17.01
N ILE A 205 19.11 -14.75 17.83
CA ILE A 205 19.81 -15.61 18.81
C ILE A 205 18.81 -16.15 19.85
N LYS A 206 17.96 -15.28 20.44
CA LYS A 206 16.90 -15.74 21.36
C LYS A 206 16.06 -16.87 20.77
N LEU A 207 15.59 -16.67 19.52
CA LEU A 207 14.75 -17.66 18.84
C LEU A 207 15.51 -18.95 18.50
N GLN A 208 16.81 -18.87 18.12
CA GLN A 208 17.63 -20.06 17.90
C GLN A 208 17.82 -20.88 19.19
N GLU A 209 17.97 -20.22 20.32
CA GLU A 209 18.09 -20.84 21.64
C GLU A 209 16.72 -21.27 22.24
N ASN A 210 15.64 -21.17 21.46
CA ASN A 210 14.25 -21.43 21.87
C ASN A 210 13.78 -20.56 23.06
N ILE A 211 14.34 -19.35 23.21
CA ILE A 211 13.89 -18.34 24.17
C ILE A 211 12.76 -17.56 23.51
N PRO A 212 11.54 -17.55 24.09
CA PRO A 212 10.42 -16.81 23.53
C PRO A 212 10.69 -15.29 23.51
N LEU A 213 10.26 -14.61 22.45
CA LEU A 213 10.24 -13.15 22.42
C LEU A 213 9.12 -12.64 23.33
N ASP A 214 9.44 -11.64 24.13
CA ASP A 214 8.49 -10.94 25.00
C ASP A 214 7.93 -9.64 24.37
N ASP A 215 7.13 -8.89 25.13
CA ASP A 215 6.49 -7.67 24.64
C ASP A 215 7.52 -6.58 24.30
N SER A 216 8.58 -6.46 25.10
CA SER A 216 9.68 -5.48 24.86
C SER A 216 10.48 -5.82 23.59
N ASP A 217 10.73 -7.11 23.35
CA ASP A 217 11.38 -7.57 22.12
C ASP A 217 10.54 -7.18 20.89
N PHE A 218 9.23 -7.44 20.91
CA PHE A 218 8.34 -7.09 19.81
C PHE A 218 8.17 -5.59 19.63
N GLU A 219 8.21 -4.80 20.70
CA GLU A 219 8.21 -3.35 20.62
C GLU A 219 9.42 -2.83 19.85
N GLN A 220 10.61 -3.29 20.20
CA GLN A 220 11.86 -2.90 19.52
C GLN A 220 11.91 -3.40 18.07
N ILE A 221 11.45 -4.63 17.80
CA ILE A 221 11.36 -5.19 16.45
C ILE A 221 10.42 -4.31 15.59
N CYS A 222 9.25 -3.96 16.09
CA CYS A 222 8.30 -3.12 15.35
C CYS A 222 8.85 -1.71 15.12
N GLU A 223 9.57 -1.14 16.08
CA GLU A 223 10.25 0.15 15.92
C GLU A 223 11.31 0.10 14.80
N ILE A 224 12.16 -0.94 14.80
CA ILE A 224 13.19 -1.14 13.78
C ILE A 224 12.56 -1.29 12.39
N ILE A 225 11.45 -2.04 12.27
CA ILE A 225 10.75 -2.21 11.00
C ILE A 225 10.10 -0.89 10.57
N ALA A 226 9.47 -0.16 11.46
CA ALA A 226 8.79 1.11 11.18
C ALA A 226 9.78 2.22 10.74
N SER A 227 10.98 2.24 11.32
CA SER A 227 12.05 3.18 10.95
C SER A 227 12.80 2.77 9.68
N LYS A 228 12.57 1.57 9.14
CA LYS A 228 13.30 0.98 8.00
C LYS A 228 14.81 0.79 8.24
N GLU A 229 15.21 0.73 9.49
CA GLU A 229 16.61 0.63 9.93
C GLU A 229 17.08 -0.83 10.07
N TYR A 230 16.77 -1.69 9.14
CA TYR A 230 17.04 -3.14 9.22
C TYR A 230 17.74 -3.69 7.99
N GLU A 231 18.51 -4.76 8.20
CA GLU A 231 19.01 -5.61 7.12
C GLU A 231 17.93 -6.58 6.66
N ILE A 232 17.66 -6.60 5.35
CA ILE A 232 16.59 -7.42 4.75
C ILE A 232 16.81 -8.93 5.02
N VAL A 233 18.08 -9.37 5.06
CA VAL A 233 18.45 -10.76 5.35
C VAL A 233 18.08 -11.12 6.80
N GLN A 234 18.37 -10.23 7.76
CA GLN A 234 18.02 -10.44 9.16
C GLN A 234 16.50 -10.43 9.38
N LEU A 235 15.79 -9.51 8.72
CA LEU A 235 14.32 -9.47 8.79
C LEU A 235 13.71 -10.74 8.17
N SER A 236 14.23 -11.21 7.04
CA SER A 236 13.76 -12.46 6.43
C SER A 236 13.91 -13.65 7.37
N ALA A 237 15.08 -13.81 7.97
CA ALA A 237 15.33 -14.87 8.96
C ALA A 237 14.41 -14.72 10.20
N LEU A 238 14.21 -13.48 10.68
CA LEU A 238 13.35 -13.21 11.83
C LEU A 238 11.90 -13.61 11.57
N LEU A 239 11.34 -13.27 10.40
CA LEU A 239 9.97 -13.65 10.06
C LEU A 239 9.77 -15.17 10.03
N VAL A 240 10.75 -15.91 9.52
CA VAL A 240 10.71 -17.38 9.51
C VAL A 240 10.82 -17.93 10.94
N LEU A 241 11.79 -17.48 11.72
CA LEU A 241 12.00 -17.98 13.09
C LEU A 241 10.84 -17.63 14.02
N ILE A 242 10.22 -16.45 13.92
CA ILE A 242 9.00 -16.13 14.69
C ILE A 242 7.89 -17.13 14.34
N SER A 243 7.73 -17.45 13.06
CA SER A 243 6.69 -18.36 12.58
C SER A 243 6.87 -19.78 13.12
N GLU A 244 8.12 -20.23 13.26
CA GLU A 244 8.44 -21.60 13.71
C GLU A 244 8.57 -21.71 15.23
N LYS A 245 9.08 -20.68 15.91
CA LYS A 245 9.55 -20.77 17.29
C LYS A 245 8.76 -19.89 18.27
N SER A 246 7.96 -18.95 17.80
CA SER A 246 7.30 -17.95 18.67
C SER A 246 5.78 -17.86 18.45
N LEU A 247 5.15 -18.89 17.89
CA LEU A 247 3.69 -18.96 17.77
C LEU A 247 3.04 -19.43 19.08
N TYR A 248 3.14 -18.60 20.11
CA TYR A 248 2.45 -18.78 21.39
C TYR A 248 1.38 -17.68 21.57
N PRO A 249 0.31 -17.93 22.34
CA PRO A 249 -0.77 -16.95 22.52
C PRO A 249 -0.27 -15.58 23.01
N LYS A 250 0.65 -15.57 23.99
CA LYS A 250 1.23 -14.34 24.53
C LYS A 250 2.09 -13.59 23.50
N SER A 251 2.94 -14.32 22.78
CA SER A 251 3.82 -13.75 21.75
C SER A 251 3.01 -13.17 20.58
N LEU A 252 1.99 -13.90 20.12
CA LEU A 252 1.13 -13.46 19.04
C LEU A 252 0.30 -12.22 19.43
N ALA A 253 -0.20 -12.18 20.67
CA ALA A 253 -0.90 -11.01 21.22
C ALA A 253 0.04 -9.81 21.38
N ALA A 254 1.28 -10.01 21.85
CA ALA A 254 2.28 -8.97 21.99
C ALA A 254 2.67 -8.37 20.62
N LEU A 255 2.94 -9.24 19.63
CA LEU A 255 3.23 -8.79 18.27
C LEU A 255 2.08 -7.98 17.67
N ALA A 256 0.84 -8.46 17.79
CA ALA A 256 -0.34 -7.74 17.31
C ALA A 256 -0.49 -6.38 17.97
N LYS A 257 -0.37 -6.29 19.31
CA LYS A 257 -0.42 -5.01 20.06
C LYS A 257 0.65 -4.03 19.61
N ASN A 258 1.88 -4.51 19.40
CA ASN A 258 2.99 -3.64 18.99
C ASN A 258 2.84 -3.16 17.54
N ILE A 259 2.34 -3.98 16.61
CA ILE A 259 1.98 -3.53 15.26
C ILE A 259 0.88 -2.46 15.31
N LEU A 260 -0.12 -2.62 16.17
CA LEU A 260 -1.22 -1.65 16.31
C LEU A 260 -0.76 -0.29 16.85
N LYS A 261 0.38 -0.18 17.56
CA LYS A 261 0.98 1.11 17.95
C LYS A 261 1.40 1.97 16.73
N TYR A 262 1.72 1.33 15.60
CA TYR A 262 2.10 1.96 14.33
C TYR A 262 0.95 2.01 13.32
N SER A 263 -0.27 1.76 13.76
CA SER A 263 -1.47 1.68 12.92
C SER A 263 -2.44 2.83 13.21
N GLN A 264 -3.31 3.13 12.26
CA GLN A 264 -4.44 4.02 12.51
C GLN A 264 -5.49 3.26 13.33
N THR A 265 -5.62 3.57 14.60
CA THR A 265 -6.48 2.86 15.54
C THR A 265 -7.43 3.79 16.27
N TYR A 266 -8.50 3.22 16.85
CA TYR A 266 -9.45 3.93 17.69
C TYR A 266 -9.92 3.03 18.84
N ARG A 267 -10.62 3.62 19.80
CA ARG A 267 -11.31 2.92 20.89
C ARG A 267 -12.80 3.20 20.81
N ASP A 268 -13.58 2.15 20.82
CA ASP A 268 -15.03 2.22 20.91
C ASP A 268 -15.50 0.99 21.70
N ASP A 269 -16.14 1.25 22.84
CA ASP A 269 -16.63 0.21 23.75
C ASP A 269 -17.99 -0.35 23.35
N THR A 270 -18.60 0.19 22.28
CA THR A 270 -19.87 -0.36 21.77
C THR A 270 -19.62 -1.79 21.27
N PRO A 271 -20.47 -2.74 21.68
CA PRO A 271 -20.36 -4.11 21.17
C PRO A 271 -20.39 -4.15 19.64
N MET A 272 -19.39 -4.79 19.05
CA MET A 272 -19.30 -4.98 17.61
C MET A 272 -18.52 -6.25 17.28
N ILE A 273 -18.75 -6.77 16.09
CA ILE A 273 -18.11 -8.00 15.59
C ILE A 273 -17.21 -7.71 14.40
N ASP A 274 -16.10 -8.45 14.30
CA ASP A 274 -15.32 -8.59 13.07
C ASP A 274 -15.50 -9.99 12.47
N LEU A 275 -15.52 -10.04 11.15
CA LEU A 275 -15.71 -11.25 10.34
C LEU A 275 -14.51 -11.38 9.39
N CYS A 276 -13.40 -11.90 9.88
CA CYS A 276 -12.15 -11.94 9.14
C CYS A 276 -11.46 -13.29 9.31
N GLY A 277 -11.25 -14.03 8.23
CA GLY A 277 -10.41 -15.23 8.21
C GLY A 277 -8.93 -14.90 8.00
N THR A 278 -8.07 -15.88 8.28
CA THR A 278 -6.63 -15.78 8.00
C THR A 278 -6.32 -15.85 6.51
N GLY A 279 -7.25 -16.37 5.73
CA GLY A 279 -7.05 -16.64 4.31
C GLY A 279 -6.01 -17.75 4.06
N GLY A 280 -5.75 -18.00 2.79
CA GLY A 280 -4.68 -18.93 2.40
C GLY A 280 -5.07 -20.41 2.47
N ASP A 281 -6.33 -20.74 2.56
CA ASP A 281 -6.89 -22.09 2.51
C ASP A 281 -6.78 -22.74 1.12
N GLY A 282 -6.59 -21.91 0.10
CA GLY A 282 -6.47 -22.36 -1.30
C GLY A 282 -7.79 -22.54 -2.02
N PHE A 283 -8.92 -22.36 -1.33
CA PHE A 283 -10.24 -22.46 -1.93
C PHE A 283 -10.67 -21.14 -2.60
N LYS A 284 -11.46 -21.26 -3.63
CA LYS A 284 -12.00 -20.14 -4.41
C LYS A 284 -13.50 -20.03 -4.17
N THR A 285 -13.89 -19.84 -2.92
CA THR A 285 -15.31 -19.74 -2.57
C THR A 285 -15.89 -18.37 -2.95
N ILE A 286 -17.24 -18.28 -2.95
CA ILE A 286 -17.95 -17.01 -2.95
C ILE A 286 -17.54 -16.15 -1.74
N ASN A 287 -17.83 -14.85 -1.75
CA ASN A 287 -17.45 -13.95 -0.64
C ASN A 287 -18.39 -14.09 0.58
N ILE A 288 -18.27 -15.22 1.30
CA ILE A 288 -19.14 -15.61 2.42
C ILE A 288 -19.18 -14.53 3.48
N SER A 289 -18.04 -14.24 4.11
CA SER A 289 -17.94 -13.29 5.24
C SER A 289 -18.34 -11.86 4.88
N THR A 290 -18.17 -11.45 3.59
CA THR A 290 -18.65 -10.14 3.11
C THR A 290 -20.18 -10.10 3.01
N THR A 291 -20.80 -11.17 2.51
CA THR A 291 -22.26 -11.29 2.46
C THR A 291 -22.86 -11.31 3.87
N VAL A 292 -22.24 -12.07 4.78
CA VAL A 292 -22.62 -12.13 6.20
C VAL A 292 -22.57 -10.76 6.86
N ALA A 293 -21.56 -9.93 6.53
CA ALA A 293 -21.45 -8.57 7.09
C ALA A 293 -22.66 -7.70 6.78
N PHE A 294 -23.19 -7.73 5.56
CA PHE A 294 -24.41 -7.01 5.19
C PHE A 294 -25.65 -7.54 5.92
N ILE A 295 -25.76 -8.87 6.05
CA ILE A 295 -26.89 -9.49 6.76
C ILE A 295 -26.92 -9.05 8.23
N LEU A 296 -25.79 -9.16 8.94
CA LEU A 296 -25.70 -8.78 10.35
C LEU A 296 -25.96 -7.29 10.56
N ALA A 297 -25.37 -6.45 9.72
CA ALA A 297 -25.60 -5.00 9.79
C ALA A 297 -27.07 -4.63 9.58
N SER A 298 -27.79 -5.32 8.68
CA SER A 298 -29.22 -5.14 8.48
C SER A 298 -30.04 -5.47 9.74
N LEU A 299 -29.53 -6.36 10.59
CA LEU A 299 -30.13 -6.73 11.87
C LEU A 299 -29.82 -5.73 13.00
N GLY A 300 -29.02 -4.71 12.74
CA GLY A 300 -28.59 -3.71 13.71
C GLY A 300 -27.31 -4.07 14.47
N ILE A 301 -26.65 -5.17 14.10
CA ILE A 301 -25.35 -5.54 14.67
C ILE A 301 -24.26 -4.66 14.07
N LYS A 302 -23.42 -4.03 14.88
CA LYS A 302 -22.26 -3.28 14.40
C LYS A 302 -21.17 -4.23 13.92
N VAL A 303 -20.84 -4.12 12.64
CA VAL A 303 -19.83 -4.95 11.97
C VAL A 303 -18.63 -4.08 11.57
N ALA A 304 -17.52 -4.26 12.25
CA ALA A 304 -16.23 -3.62 11.96
C ALA A 304 -15.35 -4.60 11.15
N LYS A 305 -15.70 -4.84 9.88
CA LYS A 305 -15.03 -5.86 9.09
C LYS A 305 -13.64 -5.43 8.67
N HIS A 306 -12.63 -6.10 9.22
CA HIS A 306 -11.25 -5.98 8.76
C HIS A 306 -11.00 -6.92 7.57
N GLY A 307 -10.25 -6.48 6.57
CA GLY A 307 -10.01 -7.28 5.38
C GLY A 307 -8.85 -6.78 4.52
N ASN A 308 -8.49 -7.58 3.51
CA ASN A 308 -7.43 -7.24 2.56
C ASN A 308 -7.90 -7.56 1.13
N LYS A 309 -7.15 -7.08 0.12
CA LYS A 309 -7.24 -7.61 -1.25
C LYS A 309 -6.74 -9.05 -1.26
N ALA A 310 -7.30 -9.85 -2.15
CA ALA A 310 -6.84 -11.23 -2.33
C ALA A 310 -5.34 -11.29 -2.62
N VAL A 311 -4.67 -12.19 -1.93
CA VAL A 311 -3.26 -12.53 -2.21
C VAL A 311 -3.16 -13.80 -3.05
N SER A 312 -4.15 -14.70 -2.93
CA SER A 312 -4.13 -16.04 -3.55
C SER A 312 -5.38 -16.39 -4.37
N SER A 313 -6.50 -15.66 -4.23
CA SER A 313 -7.75 -15.92 -4.97
C SER A 313 -7.95 -14.97 -6.16
N LYS A 314 -8.78 -15.38 -7.14
CA LYS A 314 -9.14 -14.55 -8.30
C LYS A 314 -9.98 -13.31 -7.92
N SER A 315 -10.58 -13.28 -6.71
CA SER A 315 -11.52 -12.24 -6.27
C SER A 315 -11.39 -12.04 -4.77
N GLY A 316 -10.80 -10.92 -4.35
CA GLY A 316 -10.76 -10.52 -2.95
C GLY A 316 -12.04 -9.80 -2.51
N SER A 317 -12.24 -9.68 -1.19
CA SER A 317 -13.38 -8.93 -0.64
C SER A 317 -13.41 -7.47 -1.13
N SER A 318 -12.26 -6.83 -1.28
CA SER A 318 -12.18 -5.44 -1.78
C SER A 318 -12.59 -5.30 -3.24
N ASP A 319 -12.27 -6.29 -4.08
CA ASP A 319 -12.61 -6.25 -5.51
C ASP A 319 -14.13 -6.38 -5.72
N VAL A 320 -14.77 -7.27 -4.94
CA VAL A 320 -16.23 -7.42 -4.95
C VAL A 320 -16.93 -6.19 -4.38
N LEU A 321 -16.40 -5.61 -3.30
CA LEU A 321 -16.97 -4.39 -2.70
C LEU A 321 -16.95 -3.21 -3.68
N GLU A 322 -15.89 -3.07 -4.47
CA GLU A 322 -15.79 -2.01 -5.49
C GLU A 322 -16.87 -2.17 -6.57
N ILE A 323 -17.10 -3.40 -7.06
CA ILE A 323 -18.18 -3.71 -8.03
C ILE A 323 -19.57 -3.47 -7.42
N LEU A 324 -19.74 -3.74 -6.13
CA LEU A 324 -20.97 -3.47 -5.39
C LEU A 324 -21.21 -1.97 -5.15
N GLY A 325 -20.30 -1.08 -5.57
CA GLY A 325 -20.42 0.36 -5.36
C GLY A 325 -19.97 0.84 -3.98
N VAL A 326 -19.37 -0.04 -3.18
CA VAL A 326 -18.80 0.33 -1.87
C VAL A 326 -17.43 0.94 -2.06
N LYS A 327 -17.32 2.25 -1.84
CA LYS A 327 -16.06 2.98 -1.99
C LYS A 327 -15.05 2.56 -0.91
N SER A 328 -13.81 2.30 -1.34
CA SER A 328 -12.70 2.08 -0.41
C SER A 328 -12.38 3.37 0.35
N GLU A 329 -12.73 3.40 1.64
CA GLU A 329 -12.53 4.58 2.49
C GLU A 329 -11.23 4.46 3.30
N LYS A 330 -10.34 5.44 3.16
CA LYS A 330 -9.05 5.52 3.84
C LYS A 330 -9.13 6.26 5.18
N SER A 331 -10.16 7.08 5.37
CA SER A 331 -10.33 7.90 6.56
C SER A 331 -10.91 7.08 7.72
N LEU A 332 -10.15 6.97 8.80
CA LEU A 332 -10.61 6.34 10.04
C LEU A 332 -11.87 7.02 10.60
N ALA A 333 -11.93 8.36 10.51
CA ALA A 333 -13.09 9.14 10.98
C ALA A 333 -14.36 8.77 10.20
N LYS A 334 -14.27 8.62 8.87
CA LYS A 334 -15.40 8.24 8.02
C LYS A 334 -15.84 6.79 8.26
N GLN A 335 -14.91 5.87 8.48
CA GLN A 335 -15.25 4.48 8.85
C GLN A 335 -15.98 4.42 10.19
N ARG A 336 -15.58 5.23 11.17
CA ARG A 336 -16.29 5.34 12.45
C ARG A 336 -17.70 5.94 12.30
N GLU A 337 -17.85 6.94 11.43
CA GLU A 337 -19.16 7.50 11.08
C GLU A 337 -20.06 6.43 10.44
N ASN A 338 -19.53 5.63 9.52
CA ASN A 338 -20.26 4.51 8.92
C ASN A 338 -20.70 3.48 9.98
N LEU A 339 -19.83 3.12 10.92
CA LEU A 339 -20.22 2.24 12.03
C LEU A 339 -21.31 2.84 12.92
N ALA A 340 -21.24 4.14 13.19
CA ALA A 340 -22.21 4.81 14.04
C ALA A 340 -23.58 4.96 13.35
N SER A 341 -23.59 5.32 12.06
CA SER A 341 -24.82 5.63 11.33
C SER A 341 -25.42 4.44 10.56
N LYS A 342 -24.56 3.50 10.12
CA LYS A 342 -24.96 2.39 9.22
C LYS A 342 -24.63 1.00 9.78
N ASN A 343 -24.11 0.88 11.00
CA ASN A 343 -23.68 -0.38 11.61
C ASN A 343 -22.67 -1.21 10.80
N LEU A 344 -22.05 -0.69 9.75
CA LEU A 344 -21.11 -1.42 8.90
C LEU A 344 -19.95 -0.53 8.47
N ALA A 345 -18.73 -1.01 8.65
CA ALA A 345 -17.54 -0.42 8.08
C ALA A 345 -16.56 -1.49 7.60
N PHE A 346 -15.83 -1.17 6.52
CA PHE A 346 -14.83 -2.04 5.91
C PHE A 346 -13.43 -1.44 6.08
N PHE A 347 -12.64 -1.98 6.99
CA PHE A 347 -11.27 -1.56 7.26
C PHE A 347 -10.31 -2.32 6.36
N HIS A 348 -9.87 -1.68 5.29
CA HIS A 348 -8.92 -2.27 4.35
C HIS A 348 -7.49 -2.19 4.89
N ALA A 349 -6.90 -3.32 5.25
CA ALA A 349 -5.62 -3.43 5.97
C ALA A 349 -4.48 -2.54 5.44
N PRO A 350 -4.21 -2.41 4.12
CA PRO A 350 -3.16 -1.54 3.60
C PRO A 350 -3.29 -0.06 3.97
N PHE A 351 -4.50 0.42 4.27
CA PHE A 351 -4.70 1.82 4.63
C PHE A 351 -4.47 2.10 6.12
N PHE A 352 -4.64 1.08 6.96
CA PHE A 352 -4.60 1.24 8.41
C PHE A 352 -3.32 0.73 9.05
N HIS A 353 -2.56 -0.14 8.38
CA HIS A 353 -1.38 -0.81 8.94
C HIS A 353 -0.11 -0.59 8.11
N PRO A 354 0.54 0.59 8.17
CA PRO A 354 1.76 0.88 7.40
C PRO A 354 2.87 -0.15 7.64
N LEU A 355 3.09 -0.56 8.89
CA LEU A 355 4.14 -1.54 9.24
C LEU A 355 3.95 -2.90 8.51
N VAL A 356 2.70 -3.34 8.32
CA VAL A 356 2.41 -4.55 7.54
C VAL A 356 2.81 -4.37 6.07
N GLY A 357 2.70 -3.14 5.56
CA GLY A 357 3.18 -2.76 4.23
C GLY A 357 4.70 -2.88 4.09
N GLU A 358 5.46 -2.46 5.10
CA GLU A 358 6.93 -2.49 5.08
C GLU A 358 7.51 -3.91 4.94
N VAL A 359 6.87 -4.91 5.52
CA VAL A 359 7.33 -6.31 5.40
C VAL A 359 6.82 -7.02 4.14
N ARG A 360 6.04 -6.34 3.30
CA ARG A 360 5.38 -6.95 2.12
C ARG A 360 6.39 -7.51 1.13
N GLU A 361 7.42 -6.75 0.78
CA GLU A 361 8.45 -7.18 -0.18
C GLU A 361 9.18 -8.42 0.33
N VAL A 362 9.59 -8.41 1.60
CA VAL A 362 10.27 -9.56 2.22
C VAL A 362 9.39 -10.80 2.14
N ARG A 363 8.11 -10.70 2.49
CA ARG A 363 7.16 -11.81 2.43
C ARG A 363 6.95 -12.34 1.01
N GLN A 364 6.85 -11.45 0.02
CA GLN A 364 6.71 -11.83 -1.39
C GLN A 364 7.96 -12.57 -1.89
N ARG A 365 9.15 -12.09 -1.53
CA ARG A 365 10.43 -12.72 -1.93
C ARG A 365 10.69 -14.05 -1.21
N LEU A 366 10.25 -14.19 0.03
CA LEU A 366 10.30 -15.46 0.76
C LEU A 366 9.40 -16.53 0.12
N GLY A 367 8.25 -16.16 -0.43
CA GLY A 367 7.32 -17.08 -1.10
C GLY A 367 6.70 -18.16 -0.20
N ILE A 368 6.86 -18.04 1.13
CA ILE A 368 6.31 -18.97 2.12
C ILE A 368 5.39 -18.25 3.11
N ARG A 369 4.62 -19.00 3.86
CA ARG A 369 3.81 -18.46 4.96
C ARG A 369 4.71 -17.99 6.10
N THR A 370 4.32 -16.87 6.70
CA THR A 370 4.98 -16.28 7.87
C THR A 370 3.94 -15.96 8.95
N VAL A 371 4.39 -15.52 10.12
CA VAL A 371 3.49 -15.06 11.21
C VAL A 371 2.46 -14.01 10.72
N PHE A 372 2.80 -13.21 9.71
CA PHE A 372 1.88 -12.24 9.11
C PHE A 372 0.67 -12.87 8.40
N ASN A 373 0.68 -14.16 8.12
CA ASN A 373 -0.49 -14.86 7.56
C ASN A 373 -1.56 -15.14 8.62
N VAL A 374 -1.19 -15.14 9.89
CA VAL A 374 -2.13 -15.33 11.01
C VAL A 374 -2.45 -14.04 11.76
N LEU A 375 -1.76 -12.94 11.46
CA LEU A 375 -1.96 -11.66 12.16
C LEU A 375 -3.19 -10.87 11.67
N GLY A 376 -3.61 -11.03 10.41
CA GLY A 376 -4.68 -10.21 9.81
C GLY A 376 -5.89 -10.01 10.72
N PRO A 377 -6.57 -11.07 11.17
CA PRO A 377 -7.76 -10.93 12.03
C PRO A 377 -7.47 -10.38 13.44
N LEU A 378 -6.20 -10.32 13.88
CA LEU A 378 -5.81 -9.75 15.18
C LEU A 378 -5.56 -8.24 15.13
N LEU A 379 -5.52 -7.67 13.93
CA LEU A 379 -5.16 -6.27 13.68
C LEU A 379 -6.38 -5.38 13.40
N ASN A 380 -7.56 -5.70 13.94
CA ASN A 380 -8.69 -4.81 13.78
C ASN A 380 -8.38 -3.43 14.38
N PRO A 381 -8.65 -2.32 13.66
CA PRO A 381 -8.39 -0.96 14.12
C PRO A 381 -9.10 -0.57 15.42
N ASN A 382 -10.24 -1.19 15.77
CA ASN A 382 -10.84 -0.99 17.09
C ASN A 382 -10.10 -1.78 18.17
N LEU A 383 -9.36 -1.09 19.02
CA LEU A 383 -8.61 -1.72 20.11
C LEU A 383 -9.51 -2.37 21.17
N ASN A 384 -10.78 -1.98 21.23
CA ASN A 384 -11.78 -2.51 22.18
C ASN A 384 -12.82 -3.41 21.50
N LEU A 385 -12.47 -4.00 20.35
CA LEU A 385 -13.33 -4.98 19.66
C LEU A 385 -13.72 -6.10 20.61
N THR A 386 -15.01 -6.41 20.70
CA THR A 386 -15.56 -7.35 21.68
C THR A 386 -15.77 -8.76 21.12
N ASN A 387 -16.28 -8.87 19.89
CA ASN A 387 -16.76 -10.12 19.32
C ASN A 387 -16.06 -10.42 17.98
N GLN A 388 -15.87 -11.70 17.66
CA GLN A 388 -15.19 -12.07 16.42
C GLN A 388 -15.57 -13.47 15.94
N LEU A 389 -15.81 -13.62 14.63
CA LEU A 389 -15.81 -14.93 13.94
C LEU A 389 -14.57 -14.99 13.06
N VAL A 390 -13.68 -15.95 13.34
CA VAL A 390 -12.39 -16.06 12.66
C VAL A 390 -12.23 -17.43 12.05
N GLY A 391 -12.07 -17.49 10.74
CA GLY A 391 -11.65 -18.69 10.05
C GLY A 391 -10.12 -18.84 10.05
N VAL A 392 -9.62 -20.06 10.25
CA VAL A 392 -8.18 -20.37 10.21
C VAL A 392 -7.89 -21.54 9.28
N TYR A 393 -6.78 -21.44 8.54
CA TYR A 393 -6.40 -22.44 7.54
C TYR A 393 -5.79 -23.73 8.11
N HIS A 394 -5.37 -23.74 9.39
CA HIS A 394 -4.61 -24.86 9.98
C HIS A 394 -5.13 -25.23 11.37
N LYS A 395 -5.44 -26.52 11.58
CA LYS A 395 -6.08 -27.02 12.80
C LYS A 395 -5.34 -26.66 14.11
N PRO A 396 -4.01 -26.79 14.22
CA PRO A 396 -3.25 -26.39 15.42
C PRO A 396 -3.40 -24.89 15.78
N VAL A 397 -3.80 -24.04 14.84
CA VAL A 397 -3.98 -22.60 15.06
C VAL A 397 -5.28 -22.27 15.80
N LEU A 398 -6.29 -23.14 15.78
CA LEU A 398 -7.60 -22.92 16.42
C LEU A 398 -7.48 -22.50 17.89
N LYS A 399 -6.86 -23.35 18.71
CA LYS A 399 -6.71 -23.11 20.16
C LYS A 399 -5.76 -21.95 20.45
N LEU A 400 -4.65 -21.88 19.73
CA LEU A 400 -3.72 -20.76 19.78
C LEU A 400 -4.46 -19.43 19.59
N TYR A 401 -5.34 -19.38 18.58
CA TYR A 401 -6.08 -18.18 18.23
C TYR A 401 -7.08 -17.78 19.30
N ALA A 402 -7.90 -18.70 19.78
CA ALA A 402 -8.87 -18.44 20.84
C ALA A 402 -8.19 -17.92 22.12
N GLN A 403 -7.04 -18.51 22.51
CA GLN A 403 -6.25 -18.03 23.64
C GLN A 403 -5.65 -16.63 23.38
N THR A 404 -5.21 -16.35 22.17
CA THR A 404 -4.72 -15.01 21.76
C THR A 404 -5.83 -13.97 21.83
N LEU A 405 -7.02 -14.28 21.32
CA LEU A 405 -8.20 -13.41 21.36
C LEU A 405 -8.62 -13.09 22.81
N LYS A 406 -8.54 -14.09 23.72
CA LYS A 406 -8.75 -13.88 25.15
C LYS A 406 -7.77 -12.87 25.74
N ILE A 407 -6.47 -12.95 25.41
CA ILE A 407 -5.44 -12.00 25.86
C ILE A 407 -5.68 -10.60 25.26
N LEU A 408 -6.22 -10.51 24.05
CA LEU A 408 -6.59 -9.27 23.39
C LEU A 408 -7.93 -8.68 23.89
N GLY A 409 -8.60 -9.34 24.86
CA GLY A 409 -9.80 -8.82 25.51
C GLY A 409 -11.11 -9.08 24.77
N ARG A 410 -11.15 -10.02 23.82
CA ARG A 410 -12.42 -10.46 23.21
C ARG A 410 -13.31 -11.11 24.26
N LYS A 411 -14.61 -10.84 24.21
CA LYS A 411 -15.61 -11.39 25.14
C LYS A 411 -16.24 -12.66 24.60
N HIS A 412 -16.58 -12.66 23.30
CA HIS A 412 -17.15 -13.79 22.60
C HIS A 412 -16.49 -13.93 21.22
N ALA A 413 -15.87 -15.05 20.95
CA ALA A 413 -15.26 -15.31 19.65
C ALA A 413 -15.38 -16.79 19.28
N LEU A 414 -15.64 -17.03 18.00
CA LEU A 414 -15.60 -18.35 17.40
C LEU A 414 -14.39 -18.43 16.46
N VAL A 415 -13.49 -19.35 16.74
CA VAL A 415 -12.39 -19.70 15.84
C VAL A 415 -12.75 -20.99 15.15
N VAL A 416 -12.90 -20.95 13.83
CA VAL A 416 -13.49 -22.04 13.05
C VAL A 416 -12.56 -22.54 11.96
N ARG A 417 -12.70 -23.81 11.60
CA ARG A 417 -12.04 -24.42 10.46
C ARG A 417 -12.82 -25.64 9.98
N GLY A 418 -13.13 -25.68 8.70
CA GLY A 418 -13.63 -26.90 8.06
C GLY A 418 -12.56 -27.99 8.07
N ASP A 419 -12.93 -29.22 8.37
CA ASP A 419 -11.97 -30.36 8.33
C ASP A 419 -11.53 -30.67 6.89
N ASP A 420 -12.25 -30.15 5.88
CA ASP A 420 -11.86 -30.07 4.48
C ASP A 420 -10.74 -29.06 4.19
N GLY A 421 -10.42 -28.17 5.12
CA GLY A 421 -9.39 -27.16 5.01
C GLY A 421 -9.89 -25.72 4.84
N LEU A 422 -11.19 -25.53 4.66
CA LEU A 422 -11.80 -24.21 4.48
C LEU A 422 -11.65 -23.35 5.74
N ASP A 423 -11.29 -22.08 5.59
CA ASP A 423 -11.22 -21.10 6.69
C ASP A 423 -12.55 -20.37 6.96
N GLU A 424 -13.65 -21.12 6.84
CA GLU A 424 -15.03 -20.72 7.14
C GLU A 424 -15.77 -21.91 7.75
N ILE A 425 -17.00 -21.72 8.21
CA ILE A 425 -17.90 -22.82 8.53
C ILE A 425 -18.35 -23.47 7.23
N THR A 426 -18.04 -24.75 7.05
CA THR A 426 -18.21 -25.46 5.78
C THR A 426 -19.50 -26.27 5.70
N LEU A 427 -20.01 -26.45 4.46
CA LEU A 427 -21.03 -27.45 4.14
C LEU A 427 -20.42 -28.77 3.63
N CYS A 428 -19.11 -28.81 3.36
CA CYS A 428 -18.50 -29.97 2.69
C CYS A 428 -18.01 -31.03 3.67
N SER A 429 -17.73 -30.63 4.92
CA SER A 429 -17.25 -31.51 5.97
C SER A 429 -17.77 -31.09 7.35
N GLU A 430 -17.25 -31.70 8.37
CA GLU A 430 -17.35 -31.20 9.76
C GLU A 430 -16.54 -29.92 9.91
N THR A 431 -16.97 -29.01 10.78
CA THR A 431 -16.22 -27.83 11.17
C THR A 431 -15.78 -27.93 12.61
N SER A 432 -14.47 -27.87 12.84
CA SER A 432 -13.88 -27.74 14.17
C SER A 432 -14.05 -26.32 14.68
N VAL A 433 -14.54 -26.15 15.90
CA VAL A 433 -14.80 -24.86 16.55
C VAL A 433 -14.08 -24.77 17.88
N VAL A 434 -13.40 -23.65 18.11
CA VAL A 434 -12.91 -23.27 19.44
C VAL A 434 -13.56 -21.95 19.82
N GLU A 435 -14.48 -22.01 20.76
CA GLU A 435 -15.27 -20.86 21.22
C GLU A 435 -14.63 -20.26 22.48
N LEU A 436 -14.39 -18.95 22.44
CA LEU A 436 -14.14 -18.13 23.61
C LEU A 436 -15.43 -17.46 24.00
N LYS A 437 -15.92 -17.69 25.20
CA LYS A 437 -17.12 -17.04 25.74
C LYS A 437 -16.94 -16.72 27.21
N ASN A 438 -17.11 -15.45 27.56
CA ASN A 438 -16.97 -14.95 28.94
C ASN A 438 -15.66 -15.36 29.63
N GLY A 439 -14.56 -15.44 28.88
CA GLY A 439 -13.24 -15.81 29.40
C GLY A 439 -12.98 -17.33 29.49
N GLU A 440 -13.93 -18.18 29.16
CA GLU A 440 -13.78 -19.64 29.07
C GLU A 440 -13.60 -20.05 27.60
N ILE A 441 -12.93 -21.19 27.39
CA ILE A 441 -12.65 -21.72 26.04
C ILE A 441 -13.26 -23.11 25.96
N PHE A 442 -14.10 -23.33 24.95
CA PHE A 442 -14.78 -24.57 24.65
C PHE A 442 -14.32 -25.10 23.29
N GLU A 443 -14.14 -26.40 23.17
CA GLU A 443 -13.75 -27.08 21.93
C GLU A 443 -14.84 -28.07 21.54
N TYR A 444 -15.39 -27.94 20.34
CA TYR A 444 -16.42 -28.83 19.81
C TYR A 444 -16.39 -28.85 18.28
N SER A 445 -17.15 -29.73 17.69
CA SER A 445 -17.37 -29.80 16.25
C SER A 445 -18.84 -29.64 15.91
N ILE A 446 -19.09 -29.13 14.72
CA ILE A 446 -20.43 -28.97 14.15
C ILE A 446 -20.48 -29.60 12.75
N THR A 447 -21.67 -30.12 12.40
CA THR A 447 -21.92 -30.61 11.04
C THR A 447 -23.11 -29.86 10.41
N PRO A 448 -23.18 -29.75 9.09
CA PRO A 448 -24.32 -29.13 8.40
C PRO A 448 -25.66 -29.75 8.79
N GLU A 449 -25.70 -31.07 8.95
CA GLU A 449 -26.91 -31.85 9.23
C GLU A 449 -27.53 -31.50 10.58
N GLN A 450 -26.71 -31.18 11.61
CA GLN A 450 -27.18 -30.75 12.92
C GLN A 450 -28.08 -29.52 12.86
N PHE A 451 -27.87 -28.69 11.83
CA PHE A 451 -28.62 -27.46 11.62
C PHE A 451 -29.57 -27.54 10.41
N GLY A 452 -29.82 -28.75 9.90
CA GLY A 452 -30.76 -28.99 8.80
C GLY A 452 -30.28 -28.52 7.43
N PHE A 453 -28.96 -28.42 7.24
CA PHE A 453 -28.35 -28.20 5.93
C PHE A 453 -27.92 -29.55 5.31
N LYS A 454 -27.85 -29.60 3.99
CA LYS A 454 -27.32 -30.74 3.26
C LYS A 454 -25.82 -30.57 3.03
N ARG A 455 -25.09 -31.66 3.01
CA ARG A 455 -23.70 -31.63 2.55
C ARG A 455 -23.63 -31.23 1.10
N ALA A 456 -22.58 -30.47 0.78
CA ALA A 456 -22.30 -29.97 -0.55
C ALA A 456 -20.90 -30.40 -1.01
N LEU A 457 -20.62 -30.27 -2.28
CA LEU A 457 -19.27 -30.40 -2.84
C LEU A 457 -18.61 -29.01 -2.87
N HIS A 458 -17.29 -28.96 -2.88
CA HIS A 458 -16.57 -27.70 -3.02
C HIS A 458 -16.93 -26.93 -4.30
N SER A 459 -17.20 -27.65 -5.40
CA SER A 459 -17.68 -27.09 -6.67
C SER A 459 -19.01 -26.32 -6.51
N ASP A 460 -19.85 -26.70 -5.57
CA ASP A 460 -21.18 -26.09 -5.38
C ASP A 460 -21.10 -24.74 -4.68
N ILE A 461 -19.99 -24.47 -3.97
CA ILE A 461 -19.70 -23.22 -3.25
C ILE A 461 -18.61 -22.37 -3.92
N GLU A 462 -18.11 -22.84 -5.08
CA GLU A 462 -17.04 -22.14 -5.79
C GLU A 462 -17.53 -20.78 -6.32
N GLY A 463 -16.71 -19.75 -6.10
CA GLY A 463 -16.88 -18.41 -6.64
C GLY A 463 -16.31 -18.29 -8.05
N GLY A 464 -16.62 -17.19 -8.68
CA GLY A 464 -16.14 -16.85 -10.02
C GLY A 464 -15.31 -15.58 -10.04
N THR A 465 -15.53 -14.77 -11.09
CA THR A 465 -14.97 -13.43 -11.19
C THR A 465 -15.55 -12.52 -10.09
N PRO A 466 -14.94 -11.37 -9.82
CA PRO A 466 -15.51 -10.39 -8.89
C PRO A 466 -16.95 -9.99 -9.23
N GLU A 467 -17.29 -9.87 -10.52
CA GLU A 467 -18.65 -9.55 -11.01
C GLU A 467 -19.64 -10.68 -10.72
N GLU A 468 -19.24 -11.94 -10.92
CA GLU A 468 -20.07 -13.11 -10.63
C GLU A 468 -20.31 -13.22 -9.13
N ASN A 469 -19.28 -13.00 -8.32
CA ASN A 469 -19.40 -13.03 -6.86
C ASN A 469 -20.27 -11.89 -6.32
N ALA A 470 -20.17 -10.68 -6.91
CA ALA A 470 -21.05 -9.57 -6.57
C ALA A 470 -22.51 -9.89 -6.89
N LYS A 471 -22.79 -10.51 -8.05
CA LYS A 471 -24.15 -10.98 -8.40
C LYS A 471 -24.67 -12.03 -7.42
N THR A 472 -23.85 -13.02 -7.05
CA THR A 472 -24.21 -14.05 -6.07
C THR A 472 -24.53 -13.41 -4.71
N LEU A 473 -23.73 -12.44 -4.26
CA LEU A 473 -23.98 -11.70 -3.02
C LEU A 473 -25.35 -10.99 -3.08
N ILE A 474 -25.63 -10.23 -4.14
CA ILE A 474 -26.91 -9.52 -4.32
C ILE A 474 -28.08 -10.50 -4.33
N ARG A 475 -28.00 -11.61 -5.07
CA ARG A 475 -29.04 -12.64 -5.11
C ARG A 475 -29.29 -13.27 -3.73
N THR A 476 -28.21 -13.51 -2.97
CA THR A 476 -28.31 -14.01 -1.60
C THR A 476 -29.05 -13.03 -0.68
N LEU A 477 -28.68 -11.74 -0.74
CA LEU A 477 -29.36 -10.71 0.08
C LEU A 477 -30.83 -10.53 -0.29
N LYS A 478 -31.20 -10.79 -1.55
CA LYS A 478 -32.60 -10.77 -2.03
C LYS A 478 -33.40 -12.04 -1.70
N GLY A 479 -32.72 -13.12 -1.25
CA GLY A 479 -33.36 -14.43 -1.10
C GLY A 479 -33.61 -15.15 -2.45
N GLU A 480 -32.99 -14.70 -3.54
CA GLU A 480 -33.10 -15.28 -4.87
C GLU A 480 -32.08 -16.40 -5.13
N GLU A 481 -31.00 -16.46 -4.34
CA GLU A 481 -30.00 -17.53 -4.41
C GLU A 481 -30.53 -18.78 -3.72
N GLN A 482 -30.14 -19.96 -4.22
CA GLN A 482 -30.58 -21.25 -3.69
C GLN A 482 -29.44 -22.25 -3.64
N GLY A 483 -29.65 -23.35 -2.91
CA GLY A 483 -28.68 -24.43 -2.80
C GLY A 483 -27.45 -24.06 -1.97
N ALA A 484 -26.32 -24.70 -2.24
CA ALA A 484 -25.16 -24.65 -1.39
C ALA A 484 -24.57 -23.24 -1.17
N LYS A 485 -24.65 -22.36 -2.18
CA LYS A 485 -24.17 -20.96 -2.05
C LYS A 485 -25.01 -20.14 -1.09
N PHE A 486 -26.33 -20.34 -1.08
CA PHE A 486 -27.22 -19.73 -0.09
C PHE A 486 -27.01 -20.33 1.28
N ASP A 487 -26.99 -21.67 1.37
CA ASP A 487 -26.91 -22.41 2.62
C ASP A 487 -25.61 -22.10 3.38
N ILE A 488 -24.46 -22.02 2.70
CA ILE A 488 -23.17 -21.72 3.37
C ILE A 488 -23.15 -20.29 3.92
N VAL A 489 -23.79 -19.32 3.25
CA VAL A 489 -23.90 -17.95 3.77
C VAL A 489 -24.80 -17.94 5.01
N VAL A 490 -25.96 -18.61 4.97
CA VAL A 490 -26.85 -18.71 6.14
C VAL A 490 -26.16 -19.42 7.31
N PHE A 491 -25.39 -20.50 7.02
CA PHE A 491 -24.68 -21.26 8.04
C PHE A 491 -23.59 -20.43 8.74
N ASN A 492 -22.83 -19.62 7.98
CA ASN A 492 -21.88 -18.69 8.57
C ASN A 492 -22.57 -17.51 9.26
N ALA A 493 -23.65 -16.95 8.68
CA ALA A 493 -24.38 -15.82 9.26
C ALA A 493 -25.02 -16.14 10.61
N MET A 494 -25.57 -17.34 10.78
CA MET A 494 -26.17 -17.73 12.06
C MET A 494 -25.12 -17.84 13.19
N PHE A 495 -23.93 -18.39 12.91
CA PHE A 495 -22.87 -18.44 13.89
C PHE A 495 -22.23 -17.07 14.13
N ALA A 496 -22.14 -16.22 13.10
CA ALA A 496 -21.71 -14.85 13.26
C ALA A 496 -22.67 -14.03 14.13
N LEU A 497 -23.99 -14.19 13.93
CA LEU A 497 -25.00 -13.53 14.75
C LEU A 497 -24.96 -14.01 16.20
N TYR A 498 -24.76 -15.33 16.42
CA TYR A 498 -24.55 -15.90 17.74
C TYR A 498 -23.29 -15.35 18.40
N ALA A 499 -22.15 -15.32 17.68
CA ALA A 499 -20.90 -14.75 18.17
C ALA A 499 -21.00 -13.25 18.46
N ALA A 500 -21.91 -12.54 17.80
CA ALA A 500 -22.21 -11.13 18.06
C ALA A 500 -23.14 -10.90 19.24
N ASP A 501 -23.54 -11.96 19.96
CA ASP A 501 -24.54 -11.96 21.03
C ASP A 501 -25.93 -11.45 20.57
N GLY A 502 -26.21 -11.55 19.26
CA GLY A 502 -27.49 -11.16 18.64
C GLY A 502 -28.57 -12.24 18.74
N ALA A 503 -28.20 -13.44 19.22
CA ALA A 503 -29.12 -14.55 19.49
C ALA A 503 -28.57 -15.44 20.62
N LYS A 504 -29.45 -16.15 21.32
CA LYS A 504 -29.09 -17.02 22.44
C LYS A 504 -28.48 -18.36 22.00
N SER A 505 -28.79 -18.79 20.80
CA SER A 505 -28.28 -20.03 20.20
C SER A 505 -28.15 -19.89 18.69
N PRO A 506 -27.34 -20.74 18.04
CA PRO A 506 -27.26 -20.78 16.57
C PRO A 506 -28.61 -21.07 15.90
N ASP A 507 -29.48 -21.90 16.47
CA ASP A 507 -30.81 -22.20 15.91
C ASP A 507 -31.75 -20.98 15.94
N GLU A 508 -31.70 -20.18 17.01
CA GLU A 508 -32.44 -18.91 17.06
C GLU A 508 -31.87 -17.93 16.04
N ALA A 509 -30.54 -17.83 15.95
CA ALA A 509 -29.84 -17.01 14.96
C ALA A 509 -30.23 -17.37 13.52
N LYS A 510 -30.35 -18.67 13.20
CA LYS A 510 -30.78 -19.14 11.87
C LYS A 510 -32.14 -18.58 11.49
N LYS A 511 -33.11 -18.60 12.40
CA LYS A 511 -34.45 -18.06 12.15
C LYS A 511 -34.41 -16.56 11.86
N ILE A 512 -33.66 -15.81 12.67
CA ILE A 512 -33.51 -14.35 12.53
C ILE A 512 -32.84 -14.00 11.19
N VAL A 513 -31.77 -14.73 10.82
CA VAL A 513 -31.06 -14.54 9.54
C VAL A 513 -31.97 -14.80 8.35
N LEU A 514 -32.70 -15.92 8.35
CA LEU A 514 -33.63 -16.27 7.28
C LEU A 514 -34.76 -15.25 7.15
N GLU A 515 -35.29 -14.75 8.27
CA GLU A 515 -36.33 -13.69 8.27
C GLU A 515 -35.78 -12.40 7.66
N ALA A 516 -34.54 -11.98 8.00
CA ALA A 516 -33.93 -10.78 7.44
C ALA A 516 -33.74 -10.86 5.92
N ILE A 517 -33.38 -12.04 5.40
CA ILE A 517 -33.24 -12.27 3.97
C ILE A 517 -34.62 -12.31 3.30
N ASN A 518 -35.53 -13.17 3.79
CA ASN A 518 -36.84 -13.42 3.17
C ASN A 518 -37.76 -12.20 3.19
N SER A 519 -37.64 -11.33 4.20
CA SER A 519 -38.39 -10.05 4.26
C SER A 519 -37.82 -8.96 3.35
N GLY A 520 -36.66 -9.21 2.70
CA GLY A 520 -35.93 -8.23 1.91
C GLY A 520 -35.18 -7.19 2.73
N LYS A 521 -35.12 -7.31 4.07
CA LYS A 521 -34.46 -6.36 4.96
C LYS A 521 -32.95 -6.28 4.68
N ALA A 522 -32.32 -7.43 4.43
CA ALA A 522 -30.90 -7.49 4.12
C ALA A 522 -30.54 -6.80 2.80
N TYR A 523 -31.37 -6.97 1.76
CA TYR A 523 -31.16 -6.31 0.47
C TYR A 523 -31.43 -4.80 0.55
N LYS A 524 -32.51 -4.39 1.23
CA LYS A 524 -32.83 -2.98 1.44
C LYS A 524 -31.69 -2.25 2.15
N PHE A 525 -31.12 -2.87 3.18
CA PHE A 525 -29.96 -2.32 3.88
C PHE A 525 -28.77 -2.11 2.92
N TYR A 526 -28.46 -3.10 2.07
CA TYR A 526 -27.40 -2.97 1.08
C TYR A 526 -27.65 -1.78 0.13
N GLU A 527 -28.88 -1.64 -0.41
CA GLU A 527 -29.22 -0.53 -1.30
C GLU A 527 -29.05 0.84 -0.62
N GLU A 528 -29.46 0.95 0.64
CA GLU A 528 -29.29 2.18 1.43
C GLU A 528 -27.80 2.46 1.73
N PHE A 529 -27.03 1.41 2.01
CA PHE A 529 -25.61 1.53 2.33
C PHE A 529 -24.79 2.07 1.18
N ILE A 530 -25.04 1.64 -0.05
CA ILE A 530 -24.29 2.08 -1.25
C ILE A 530 -24.70 3.46 -1.76
N LYS A 531 -25.94 3.92 -1.48
CA LYS A 531 -26.44 5.24 -1.90
C LYS A 531 -25.94 6.40 -1.04
N ALA A 532 -25.47 6.11 0.14
CA ALA A 532 -25.07 7.08 1.16
C ALA A 532 -23.53 7.17 1.27
#